data_360f9af0f1debe7b01fdcd362679aa85
#
_entry.id   360f9af0f1debe7b01fdcd362679aa85
#
_cell.length_a   1.000
_cell.length_b   1.000
_cell.length_c   1.000
_cell.angle_alpha   90.00
_cell.angle_beta   90.00
_cell.angle_gamma   90.00
#
_symmetry.space_group_name_H-M   'P 1'
#
loop_
_entity.id
_entity.type
_entity.pdbx_description
1 polymer ?
#
loop_
_entity_poly.entity_id
_entity_poly.type
_entity_poly.pdbx_seq_one_letter_code
_entity_poly.pdbx_strand_id
1 'polypeptide(L)'
;MNSKLRHLLLIVFSIFPILTWGTENLSTADSIRISLLTCAPGEEIYSLFGHTAIRYEEPARGIDRVYNYGLFSFNTPNFILRFALGKTDYQLGVEDYRRFAAEYEYFGRSVWQQTLNLTAEEQRQLITLLEKNYRPENRIYRYNFFYDNCATRPRDKVEESLQKSGSQLLFSNAH
;
A
#
# COMPACT_ATOMS: atom_id res chain seq x y z
N MET A 1 -11.43 71.90 -15.84
CA MET A 1 -11.62 70.47 -15.78
C MET A 1 -12.31 70.16 -14.44
N ASN A 2 -13.59 69.79 -14.53
CA ASN A 2 -14.53 69.77 -13.39
C ASN A 2 -14.13 68.79 -12.27
N SER A 3 -14.10 69.29 -11.02
CA SER A 3 -13.76 68.53 -9.82
C SER A 3 -14.62 67.30 -9.62
N LYS A 4 -15.78 67.21 -10.13
CA LYS A 4 -16.72 66.08 -10.09
C LYS A 4 -16.27 64.87 -10.93
N LEU A 5 -15.41 65.05 -11.92
CA LEU A 5 -14.92 63.99 -12.78
C LEU A 5 -13.73 63.25 -12.15
N ARG A 6 -12.99 63.89 -11.22
CA ARG A 6 -11.88 63.27 -10.47
C ARG A 6 -12.34 62.27 -9.41
N HIS A 7 -13.55 62.45 -8.88
CA HIS A 7 -14.07 61.56 -7.84
C HIS A 7 -14.72 60.29 -8.43
N LEU A 8 -15.17 60.35 -9.69
CA LEU A 8 -15.76 59.20 -10.37
C LEU A 8 -14.68 58.18 -10.82
N LEU A 9 -13.46 58.66 -11.11
CA LEU A 9 -12.34 57.80 -11.53
C LEU A 9 -11.71 57.03 -10.37
N LEU A 10 -11.92 57.41 -9.12
CA LEU A 10 -11.36 56.71 -7.94
C LEU A 10 -12.26 55.59 -7.41
N ILE A 11 -13.52 55.53 -7.80
CA ILE A 11 -14.48 54.50 -7.32
C ILE A 11 -14.46 53.25 -8.21
N VAL A 12 -13.98 53.35 -9.44
CA VAL A 12 -13.95 52.20 -10.38
C VAL A 12 -12.79 51.24 -10.11
N PHE A 13 -11.83 51.60 -9.25
CA PHE A 13 -10.63 50.77 -8.99
C PHE A 13 -10.72 49.84 -7.76
N SER A 14 -11.86 49.82 -7.06
CA SER A 14 -12.01 49.08 -5.79
C SER A 14 -12.86 47.83 -5.87
N ILE A 15 -13.26 47.36 -7.07
CA ILE A 15 -14.01 46.10 -7.23
C ILE A 15 -13.25 45.20 -8.20
N PHE A 16 -12.00 44.87 -7.87
CA PHE A 16 -11.41 43.64 -8.38
C PHE A 16 -11.69 42.53 -7.35
N PRO A 17 -12.50 41.52 -7.67
CA PRO A 17 -12.61 40.38 -6.81
C PRO A 17 -11.21 39.73 -6.81
N ILE A 18 -10.58 39.73 -5.65
CA ILE A 18 -9.41 38.84 -5.39
C ILE A 18 -9.98 37.44 -5.51
N LEU A 19 -9.82 36.82 -6.69
CA LEU A 19 -9.95 35.37 -6.80
C LEU A 19 -8.83 34.78 -5.92
N THR A 20 -9.13 34.56 -4.66
CA THR A 20 -8.39 33.66 -3.86
C THR A 20 -8.61 32.27 -4.46
N TRP A 21 -7.64 31.79 -5.20
CA TRP A 21 -7.55 30.37 -5.48
C TRP A 21 -7.42 29.69 -4.13
N GLY A 22 -8.54 29.20 -3.64
CA GLY A 22 -8.53 28.28 -2.50
C GLY A 22 -7.67 27.10 -2.91
N THR A 23 -6.52 26.92 -2.26
CA THR A 23 -5.87 25.64 -2.23
C THR A 23 -6.89 24.71 -1.59
N GLU A 24 -7.54 23.88 -2.40
CA GLU A 24 -8.31 22.76 -1.88
C GLU A 24 -7.32 21.94 -1.04
N ASN A 25 -7.42 22.10 0.27
CA ASN A 25 -6.81 21.15 1.19
C ASN A 25 -7.53 19.83 0.91
N LEU A 26 -6.91 18.97 0.09
CA LEU A 26 -7.35 17.59 -0.04
C LEU A 26 -7.49 17.07 1.38
N SER A 27 -8.71 16.73 1.76
CA SER A 27 -8.99 16.11 3.05
C SER A 27 -8.01 14.94 3.21
N THR A 28 -7.37 14.82 4.37
CA THR A 28 -6.49 13.66 4.67
C THR A 28 -7.24 12.33 4.49
N ALA A 29 -8.58 12.36 4.51
CA ALA A 29 -9.45 11.22 4.24
C ALA A 29 -9.39 10.74 2.78
N ASP A 30 -9.06 11.62 1.81
CA ASP A 30 -8.99 11.28 0.38
C ASP A 30 -7.58 10.94 -0.10
N SER A 31 -6.58 11.00 0.79
CA SER A 31 -5.19 10.71 0.44
C SER A 31 -4.95 9.21 0.29
N ILE A 32 -4.06 8.85 -0.65
CA ILE A 32 -3.55 7.48 -0.76
C ILE A 32 -2.84 7.10 0.54
N ARG A 33 -3.12 5.90 1.03
CA ARG A 33 -2.41 5.29 2.15
C ARG A 33 -1.89 3.92 1.74
N ILE A 34 -0.64 3.65 2.05
CA ILE A 34 -0.04 2.32 1.92
C ILE A 34 0.40 1.86 3.29
N SER A 35 -0.01 0.66 3.67
CA SER A 35 0.25 0.11 4.99
C SER A 35 0.85 -1.28 4.89
N LEU A 36 1.76 -1.59 5.81
CA LEU A 36 2.20 -2.94 6.07
C LEU A 36 1.20 -3.60 7.02
N LEU A 37 0.71 -4.78 6.63
CA LEU A 37 -0.10 -5.64 7.47
C LEU A 37 0.77 -6.74 8.05
N THR A 38 0.72 -6.92 9.37
CA THR A 38 1.35 -8.03 10.08
C THR A 38 0.25 -8.88 10.70
N CYS A 39 0.21 -10.15 10.34
CA CYS A 39 -0.82 -11.07 10.77
C CYS A 39 -0.27 -12.06 11.80
N ALA A 40 -1.03 -12.29 12.87
CA ALA A 40 -0.66 -13.25 13.91
C ALA A 40 -0.42 -14.67 13.35
N PRO A 41 0.42 -15.49 14.00
CA PRO A 41 0.53 -16.91 13.71
C PRO A 41 -0.82 -17.63 13.78
N GLY A 42 -0.92 -18.75 13.08
CA GLY A 42 -2.03 -19.69 13.15
C GLY A 42 -1.55 -21.09 13.54
N GLU A 43 -2.47 -22.04 13.60
CA GLU A 43 -2.17 -23.42 14.01
C GLU A 43 -1.64 -24.28 12.86
N GLU A 44 -1.94 -23.90 11.62
CA GLU A 44 -1.52 -24.65 10.44
C GLU A 44 -0.04 -24.44 10.13
N ILE A 45 0.64 -25.49 9.66
CA ILE A 45 2.09 -25.48 9.40
C ILE A 45 2.58 -24.32 8.53
N TYR A 46 1.76 -23.88 7.58
CA TYR A 46 2.07 -22.74 6.70
C TYR A 46 1.79 -21.38 7.33
N SER A 47 1.13 -21.33 8.48
CA SER A 47 0.76 -20.09 9.19
C SER A 47 1.49 -19.91 10.52
N LEU A 48 2.32 -20.88 10.95
CA LEU A 48 3.02 -20.88 12.25
C LEU A 48 3.88 -19.63 12.51
N PHE A 49 4.40 -19.00 11.46
CA PHE A 49 5.29 -17.85 11.57
C PHE A 49 4.59 -16.51 11.32
N GLY A 50 3.25 -16.52 11.25
CA GLY A 50 2.48 -15.34 10.88
C GLY A 50 2.55 -15.04 9.39
N HIS A 51 2.16 -13.81 9.02
CA HIS A 51 2.11 -13.40 7.61
C HIS A 51 2.31 -11.89 7.47
N THR A 52 2.76 -11.45 6.31
CA THR A 52 2.91 -10.04 5.97
C THR A 52 2.30 -9.75 4.61
N ALA A 53 1.55 -8.64 4.50
CA ALA A 53 0.96 -8.17 3.25
C ALA A 53 1.03 -6.64 3.15
N ILE A 54 0.77 -6.09 1.96
CA ILE A 54 0.69 -4.64 1.74
C ILE A 54 -0.76 -4.27 1.45
N ARG A 55 -1.33 -3.35 2.23
CA ARG A 55 -2.64 -2.74 1.96
C ARG A 55 -2.45 -1.43 1.20
N TYR A 56 -3.23 -1.25 0.16
CA TYR A 56 -3.34 -0.02 -0.62
C TYR A 56 -4.76 0.53 -0.52
N GLU A 57 -4.89 1.75 -0.02
CA GLU A 57 -6.14 2.47 0.12
C GLU A 57 -6.10 3.75 -0.72
N GLU A 58 -7.13 3.96 -1.53
CA GLU A 58 -7.38 5.21 -2.27
C GLU A 58 -8.88 5.53 -2.17
N PRO A 59 -9.32 6.20 -1.09
CA PRO A 59 -10.74 6.43 -0.81
C PRO A 59 -11.45 7.19 -1.91
N ALA A 60 -10.80 8.19 -2.52
CA ALA A 60 -11.35 8.96 -3.63
C ALA A 60 -11.78 8.10 -4.84
N ARG A 61 -11.18 6.90 -4.99
CA ARG A 61 -11.50 5.92 -6.05
C ARG A 61 -12.22 4.68 -5.53
N GLY A 62 -12.54 4.63 -4.24
CA GLY A 62 -13.16 3.46 -3.61
C GLY A 62 -12.26 2.22 -3.64
N ILE A 63 -10.93 2.39 -3.63
CA ILE A 63 -9.97 1.29 -3.67
C ILE A 63 -9.51 0.97 -2.25
N ASP A 64 -9.62 -0.30 -1.86
CA ASP A 64 -9.09 -0.84 -0.60
C ASP A 64 -8.68 -2.29 -0.84
N ARG A 65 -7.40 -2.50 -1.18
CA ARG A 65 -6.86 -3.78 -1.67
C ARG A 65 -5.67 -4.23 -0.85
N VAL A 66 -5.51 -5.55 -0.78
CA VAL A 66 -4.35 -6.20 -0.17
C VAL A 66 -3.55 -6.95 -1.22
N TYR A 67 -2.26 -6.64 -1.32
CA TYR A 67 -1.28 -7.39 -2.08
C TYR A 67 -0.69 -8.46 -1.17
N ASN A 68 -1.10 -9.71 -1.40
CA ASN A 68 -0.82 -10.87 -0.56
C ASN A 68 0.13 -11.83 -1.27
N TYR A 69 1.39 -11.92 -0.80
CA TYR A 69 2.41 -12.83 -1.34
C TYR A 69 2.31 -14.26 -0.79
N GLY A 70 1.26 -14.57 -0.03
CA GLY A 70 1.11 -15.86 0.65
C GLY A 70 0.20 -16.87 -0.05
N LEU A 71 -0.27 -16.61 -1.26
CA LEU A 71 -1.19 -17.54 -1.93
C LEU A 71 -0.43 -18.73 -2.53
N PHE A 72 -0.97 -19.92 -2.32
CA PHE A 72 -0.47 -21.17 -2.88
C PHE A 72 -1.63 -22.16 -3.12
N SER A 73 -1.37 -23.24 -3.85
CA SER A 73 -2.37 -24.27 -4.13
C SER A 73 -2.11 -25.55 -3.35
N PHE A 74 -3.10 -25.98 -2.58
CA PHE A 74 -3.11 -27.29 -1.91
C PHE A 74 -3.26 -28.46 -2.89
N ASN A 75 -3.71 -28.22 -4.12
CA ASN A 75 -3.90 -29.25 -5.15
C ASN A 75 -2.57 -29.82 -5.71
N THR A 76 -1.43 -29.32 -5.24
CA THR A 76 -0.13 -29.84 -5.62
C THR A 76 0.11 -31.18 -4.94
N PRO A 77 0.40 -32.28 -5.67
CA PRO A 77 0.71 -33.57 -5.07
C PRO A 77 1.84 -33.45 -4.04
N ASN A 78 1.68 -34.13 -2.89
CA ASN A 78 2.64 -34.11 -1.77
C ASN A 78 2.93 -32.71 -1.25
N PHE A 79 1.93 -31.83 -1.16
CA PHE A 79 2.08 -30.43 -0.76
C PHE A 79 2.94 -30.27 0.50
N ILE A 80 2.64 -30.98 1.60
CA ILE A 80 3.34 -30.86 2.87
C ILE A 80 4.85 -31.18 2.73
N LEU A 81 5.18 -32.24 2.01
CA LEU A 81 6.57 -32.60 1.75
C LEU A 81 7.28 -31.54 0.89
N ARG A 82 6.62 -31.07 -0.15
CA ARG A 82 7.16 -30.01 -1.02
C ARG A 82 7.35 -28.70 -0.26
N PHE A 83 6.41 -28.34 0.60
CA PHE A 83 6.48 -27.18 1.48
C PHE A 83 7.72 -27.30 2.41
N ALA A 84 7.86 -28.40 3.13
CA ALA A 84 8.99 -28.66 4.02
C ALA A 84 10.35 -28.62 3.30
N LEU A 85 10.39 -29.07 2.03
CA LEU A 85 11.59 -29.05 1.19
C LEU A 85 11.82 -27.71 0.45
N GLY A 86 11.00 -26.68 0.66
CA GLY A 86 11.09 -25.39 -0.05
C GLY A 86 10.84 -25.52 -1.56
N LYS A 87 10.01 -26.49 -1.99
CA LYS A 87 9.69 -26.77 -3.41
C LYS A 87 8.27 -26.39 -3.80
N THR A 88 7.63 -25.51 -3.03
CA THR A 88 6.28 -25.02 -3.30
C THR A 88 6.34 -23.67 -4.02
N ASP A 89 5.55 -23.54 -5.09
CA ASP A 89 5.38 -22.26 -5.76
C ASP A 89 4.27 -21.48 -5.06
N TYR A 90 4.57 -20.23 -4.75
CA TYR A 90 3.63 -19.25 -4.22
C TYR A 90 3.31 -18.21 -5.28
N GLN A 91 2.27 -17.44 -5.06
CA GLN A 91 1.92 -16.33 -5.94
C GLN A 91 1.47 -15.11 -5.16
N LEU A 92 1.72 -13.95 -5.77
CA LEU A 92 1.08 -12.71 -5.36
C LEU A 92 -0.40 -12.76 -5.77
N GLY A 93 -1.29 -12.58 -4.81
CA GLY A 93 -2.71 -12.32 -5.04
C GLY A 93 -3.10 -10.90 -4.66
N VAL A 94 -4.21 -10.44 -5.19
CA VAL A 94 -4.81 -9.15 -4.83
C VAL A 94 -6.27 -9.40 -4.48
N GLU A 95 -6.67 -8.91 -3.33
CA GLU A 95 -8.04 -9.07 -2.82
C GLU A 95 -8.52 -7.83 -2.10
N ASP A 96 -9.82 -7.73 -1.87
CA ASP A 96 -10.44 -6.67 -1.04
C ASP A 96 -10.01 -6.83 0.43
N TYR A 97 -9.69 -5.71 1.10
CA TYR A 97 -9.24 -5.73 2.48
C TYR A 97 -10.29 -6.30 3.44
N ARG A 98 -11.57 -6.05 3.22
CA ARG A 98 -12.63 -6.58 4.10
C ARG A 98 -12.66 -8.10 4.04
N ARG A 99 -12.46 -8.68 2.86
CA ARG A 99 -12.38 -10.12 2.69
C ARG A 99 -11.16 -10.69 3.40
N PHE A 100 -9.98 -10.07 3.19
CA PHE A 100 -8.74 -10.42 3.87
C PHE A 100 -8.89 -10.39 5.39
N ALA A 101 -9.41 -9.27 5.95
CA ALA A 101 -9.58 -9.11 7.39
C ALA A 101 -10.59 -10.11 7.97
N ALA A 102 -11.72 -10.36 7.28
CA ALA A 102 -12.74 -11.32 7.72
C ALA A 102 -12.20 -12.76 7.79
N GLU A 103 -11.26 -13.15 6.92
CA GLU A 103 -10.61 -14.46 6.99
C GLU A 103 -9.80 -14.60 8.28
N TYR A 104 -8.99 -13.59 8.63
CA TYR A 104 -8.21 -13.60 9.88
C TYR A 104 -9.09 -13.57 11.12
N GLU A 105 -10.16 -12.76 11.11
CA GLU A 105 -11.16 -12.71 12.18
C GLU A 105 -11.82 -14.08 12.39
N TYR A 106 -12.23 -14.75 11.30
CA TYR A 106 -12.84 -16.08 11.37
C TYR A 106 -11.93 -17.11 12.06
N PHE A 107 -10.62 -17.04 11.84
CA PHE A 107 -9.64 -17.90 12.50
C PHE A 107 -9.13 -17.36 13.85
N GLY A 108 -9.72 -16.30 14.39
CA GLY A 108 -9.31 -15.68 15.67
C GLY A 108 -7.89 -15.11 15.65
N ARG A 109 -7.37 -14.71 14.46
CA ARG A 109 -6.01 -14.21 14.27
C ARG A 109 -6.03 -12.69 14.16
N SER A 110 -5.14 -12.02 14.88
CA SER A 110 -5.01 -10.56 14.82
C SER A 110 -4.30 -10.11 13.54
N VAL A 111 -4.70 -8.93 13.03
CA VAL A 111 -4.01 -8.21 11.97
C VAL A 111 -3.64 -6.83 12.49
N TRP A 112 -2.36 -6.51 12.52
CA TRP A 112 -1.85 -5.18 12.85
C TRP A 112 -1.53 -4.43 11.56
N GLN A 113 -1.84 -3.15 11.54
CA GLN A 113 -1.59 -2.27 10.41
C GLN A 113 -0.62 -1.16 10.81
N GLN A 114 0.41 -0.95 10.01
CA GLN A 114 1.35 0.15 10.12
C GLN A 114 1.36 0.95 8.81
N THR A 115 0.86 2.18 8.85
CA THR A 115 0.94 3.07 7.68
C THR A 115 2.38 3.47 7.42
N LEU A 116 2.82 3.32 6.16
CA LEU A 116 4.16 3.69 5.72
C LEU A 116 4.20 5.20 5.43
N ASN A 117 5.22 5.87 5.97
CA ASN A 117 5.44 7.30 5.74
C ASN A 117 6.17 7.50 4.40
N LEU A 118 5.44 7.39 3.31
CA LEU A 118 5.94 7.52 1.93
C LEU A 118 5.48 8.85 1.33
N THR A 119 6.35 9.49 0.56
CA THR A 119 5.98 10.63 -0.30
C THR A 119 5.02 10.17 -1.40
N ALA A 120 4.29 11.11 -2.01
CA ALA A 120 3.37 10.80 -3.10
C ALA A 120 4.08 10.13 -4.29
N GLU A 121 5.36 10.44 -4.54
CA GLU A 121 6.16 9.79 -5.58
C GLU A 121 6.49 8.35 -5.22
N GLU A 122 6.94 8.08 -3.99
CA GLU A 122 7.26 6.74 -3.50
C GLU A 122 6.01 5.84 -3.48
N GLN A 123 4.85 6.39 -3.09
CA GLN A 123 3.56 5.68 -3.16
C GLN A 123 3.25 5.26 -4.60
N ARG A 124 3.35 6.17 -5.58
CA ARG A 124 3.12 5.84 -7.00
C ARG A 124 4.08 4.78 -7.52
N GLN A 125 5.35 4.88 -7.13
CA GLN A 125 6.37 3.90 -7.52
C GLN A 125 6.07 2.53 -6.92
N LEU A 126 5.74 2.46 -5.62
CA LEU A 126 5.41 1.21 -4.96
C LEU A 126 4.18 0.54 -5.59
N ILE A 127 3.10 1.30 -5.84
CA ILE A 127 1.90 0.79 -6.51
C ILE A 127 2.27 0.24 -7.91
N THR A 128 3.08 0.98 -8.68
CA THR A 128 3.54 0.54 -10.01
C THR A 128 4.32 -0.78 -9.94
N LEU A 129 5.18 -0.95 -8.94
CA LEU A 129 5.95 -2.17 -8.72
C LEU A 129 5.05 -3.35 -8.33
N LEU A 130 4.07 -3.13 -7.47
CA LEU A 130 3.10 -4.14 -7.04
C LEU A 130 2.22 -4.58 -8.22
N GLU A 131 1.68 -3.65 -8.98
CA GLU A 131 0.87 -3.95 -10.19
C GLU A 131 1.69 -4.68 -11.27
N LYS A 132 2.94 -4.28 -11.50
CA LYS A 132 3.86 -4.99 -12.39
C LYS A 132 4.09 -6.43 -11.90
N ASN A 133 4.28 -6.62 -10.60
CA ASN A 133 4.51 -7.94 -10.03
C ASN A 133 3.24 -8.81 -10.04
N TYR A 134 2.04 -8.21 -9.98
CA TYR A 134 0.77 -8.94 -10.04
C TYR A 134 0.43 -9.50 -11.43
N ARG A 135 1.10 -9.06 -12.49
CA ARG A 135 0.88 -9.60 -13.85
C ARG A 135 1.09 -11.11 -13.88
N PRO A 136 0.34 -11.86 -14.70
CA PRO A 136 0.42 -13.33 -14.76
C PRO A 136 1.84 -13.88 -14.92
N GLU A 137 2.67 -13.21 -15.70
CA GLU A 137 4.05 -13.59 -15.98
C GLU A 137 5.02 -13.35 -14.82
N ASN A 138 4.63 -12.52 -13.82
CA ASN A 138 5.52 -12.10 -12.73
C ASN A 138 5.07 -12.56 -11.35
N ARG A 139 3.81 -12.97 -11.19
CA ARG A 139 3.22 -13.16 -9.86
C ARG A 139 3.60 -14.47 -9.17
N ILE A 140 4.06 -15.48 -9.92
CA ILE A 140 4.44 -16.79 -9.39
C ILE A 140 5.91 -16.76 -9.01
N TYR A 141 6.24 -17.32 -7.84
CA TYR A 141 7.61 -17.40 -7.36
C TYR A 141 7.84 -18.68 -6.58
N ARG A 142 9.12 -19.15 -6.54
CA ARG A 142 9.54 -20.27 -5.71
C ARG A 142 9.72 -19.80 -4.28
N TYR A 143 8.87 -20.28 -3.39
CA TYR A 143 8.98 -19.96 -1.96
C TYR A 143 10.27 -20.46 -1.36
N ASN A 144 10.92 -19.60 -0.58
CA ASN A 144 12.06 -19.95 0.27
C ASN A 144 11.89 -19.31 1.65
N PHE A 145 11.87 -20.13 2.68
CA PHE A 145 11.57 -19.68 4.04
C PHE A 145 12.51 -18.54 4.52
N PHE A 146 13.79 -18.56 4.13
CA PHE A 146 14.76 -17.57 4.57
C PHE A 146 14.92 -16.38 3.61
N TYR A 147 14.79 -16.60 2.31
CA TYR A 147 15.25 -15.63 1.32
C TYR A 147 14.17 -15.09 0.41
N ASP A 148 13.04 -15.80 0.21
CA ASP A 148 12.01 -15.40 -0.73
C ASP A 148 10.61 -15.82 -0.25
N ASN A 149 9.95 -14.97 0.54
CA ASN A 149 8.72 -15.29 1.26
C ASN A 149 7.77 -14.08 1.38
N CYS A 150 6.68 -14.27 2.11
CA CYS A 150 5.65 -13.24 2.33
C CYS A 150 6.15 -12.02 3.13
N ALA A 151 7.30 -12.08 3.79
CA ALA A 151 7.89 -10.94 4.49
C ALA A 151 8.98 -10.25 3.66
N THR A 152 9.84 -11.03 3.00
CA THR A 152 10.95 -10.48 2.20
C THR A 152 10.46 -9.78 0.94
N ARG A 153 9.46 -10.32 0.23
CA ARG A 153 8.94 -9.71 -0.99
C ARG A 153 8.28 -8.35 -0.78
N PRO A 154 7.39 -8.14 0.21
CA PRO A 154 6.90 -6.81 0.56
C PRO A 154 8.01 -5.81 0.89
N ARG A 155 8.98 -6.22 1.74
CA ARG A 155 10.15 -5.42 2.09
C ARG A 155 10.90 -4.97 0.84
N ASP A 156 11.26 -5.91 -0.03
CA ASP A 156 12.05 -5.64 -1.24
C ASP A 156 11.33 -4.66 -2.18
N LYS A 157 9.98 -4.73 -2.26
CA LYS A 157 9.19 -3.78 -3.06
C LYS A 157 9.17 -2.38 -2.45
N VAL A 158 9.09 -2.27 -1.14
CA VAL A 158 9.20 -0.99 -0.43
C VAL A 158 10.60 -0.41 -0.64
N GLU A 159 11.67 -1.18 -0.43
CA GLU A 159 13.05 -0.75 -0.64
C GLU A 159 13.29 -0.31 -2.10
N GLU A 160 12.80 -1.07 -3.09
CA GLU A 160 12.91 -0.72 -4.52
C GLU A 160 12.22 0.63 -4.82
N SER A 161 11.09 0.92 -4.18
CA SER A 161 10.38 2.19 -4.35
C SER A 161 11.16 3.38 -3.77
N LEU A 162 11.82 3.18 -2.62
CA LEU A 162 12.63 4.20 -1.95
C LEU A 162 13.95 4.48 -2.69
N GLN A 163 14.63 3.45 -3.19
CA GLN A 163 15.89 3.61 -3.93
C GLN A 163 15.73 4.50 -5.16
N LYS A 164 14.60 4.44 -5.84
CA LYS A 164 14.30 5.29 -7.01
C LYS A 164 14.14 6.76 -6.65
N SER A 165 13.72 7.07 -5.42
CA SER A 165 13.61 8.45 -4.91
C SER A 165 14.88 8.94 -4.19
N GLY A 166 15.89 8.07 -4.02
CA GLY A 166 17.09 8.36 -3.23
C GLY A 166 16.88 8.29 -1.72
N SER A 167 15.73 7.78 -1.28
CA SER A 167 15.39 7.58 0.13
C SER A 167 15.87 6.21 0.64
N GLN A 168 15.93 6.05 1.97
CA GLN A 168 16.28 4.79 2.61
C GLN A 168 15.21 4.40 3.64
N LEU A 169 15.05 3.10 3.86
CA LEU A 169 14.17 2.59 4.89
C LEU A 169 14.78 2.90 6.28
N LEU A 170 14.06 3.68 7.06
CA LEU A 170 14.44 3.96 8.45
C LEU A 170 13.51 3.21 9.37
N PHE A 171 14.07 2.33 10.18
CA PHE A 171 13.36 1.70 11.29
C PHE A 171 13.46 2.62 12.51
N SER A 172 12.36 3.24 12.94
CA SER A 172 12.32 3.88 14.24
C SER A 172 12.27 2.76 15.30
N ASN A 173 13.28 2.71 16.17
CA ASN A 173 13.18 1.91 17.37
C ASN A 173 12.04 2.49 18.22
N ALA A 174 10.84 1.91 18.13
CA ALA A 174 9.78 2.17 19.10
C ALA A 174 10.23 1.54 20.43
N HIS A 175 10.59 2.41 21.38
CA HIS A 175 10.79 2.03 22.77
C HIS A 175 9.46 1.80 23.46
#